data_79bfd37ce157ea37ad8df3efb630b009
#
_entry.id   79bfd37ce157ea37ad8df3efb630b009
#
_cell.length_a   1.000
_cell.length_b   1.000
_cell.length_c   1.000
_cell.angle_alpha   90.00
_cell.angle_beta   90.00
_cell.angle_gamma   90.00
#
_symmetry.space_group_name_H-M   'P 1'
#
loop_
_entity.id
_entity.type
_entity.pdbx_description
1 polymer ?
#
loop_
_entity_poly.entity_id
_entity_poly.type
_entity_poly.pdbx_seq_one_letter_code
_entity_poly.pdbx_strand_id
1 'polypeptide(L)'
;MKRPVPGVGMRMIKSAVSVFLCLLLSLVIDREGMRMYSSIAALQCIQPYDNDTRRMALQRLTGTAVGTVFGALAILVESGLQIRGTVGSYLLIALCIIPILWSAIWLGKSSAAYFSCVVFLSIAVTHITDANPWLFVWHRASETLAGVIIGVAVNSFRLPRRPQRDVLFVSGLDGVLLNAREEMTAFSRIQLNRMLDDGALFTLSTMRTPASVREATSGLRLRLPVIVMDGAAMYDMEKQRYLCTSVLSEELAEQCRTVLERCGLQVFRNRLLENVLLIYHGELKNPAEKDLYERLRASPYRNYVSGPPEKDQGQVLYLMALDRAEVVEQAMDTLLE
;
A
#
# COMPACT_ATOMS: atom_id res chain seq x y z
N MET A 1 -14.73 27.44 -0.60
CA MET A 1 -15.25 26.06 -0.85
C MET A 1 -15.57 25.44 0.51
N LYS A 2 -16.86 25.17 0.81
CA LYS A 2 -17.24 24.42 2.01
C LYS A 2 -16.78 22.97 1.84
N ARG A 3 -15.92 22.48 2.74
CA ARG A 3 -15.54 21.06 2.76
C ARG A 3 -16.81 20.23 3.00
N PRO A 4 -17.12 19.22 2.18
CA PRO A 4 -18.28 18.35 2.44
C PRO A 4 -18.10 17.68 3.81
N VAL A 5 -19.18 17.60 4.59
CA VAL A 5 -19.17 16.89 5.88
C VAL A 5 -18.82 15.42 5.61
N PRO A 6 -17.77 14.88 6.22
CA PRO A 6 -17.39 13.48 5.99
C PRO A 6 -18.53 12.55 6.47
N GLY A 7 -18.93 11.62 5.61
CA GLY A 7 -19.91 10.61 5.95
C GLY A 7 -19.41 9.65 7.07
N VAL A 8 -20.34 9.01 7.78
CA VAL A 8 -20.01 8.01 8.81
C VAL A 8 -19.34 6.80 8.16
N GLY A 9 -18.05 6.63 8.40
CA GLY A 9 -17.27 5.53 7.87
C GLY A 9 -17.47 4.22 8.66
N MET A 10 -17.26 3.09 8.01
CA MET A 10 -17.39 1.75 8.62
C MET A 10 -16.52 1.57 9.87
N ARG A 11 -15.37 2.21 9.93
CA ARG A 11 -14.48 2.20 11.10
C ARG A 11 -15.17 2.84 12.32
N MET A 12 -15.88 3.96 12.12
CA MET A 12 -16.63 4.62 13.20
C MET A 12 -17.72 3.71 13.75
N ILE A 13 -18.45 3.00 12.86
CA ILE A 13 -19.49 2.04 13.26
C ILE A 13 -18.87 0.88 14.05
N LYS A 14 -17.81 0.27 13.56
CA LYS A 14 -17.09 -0.80 14.26
C LYS A 14 -16.55 -0.35 15.62
N SER A 15 -16.05 0.87 15.72
CA SER A 15 -15.61 1.45 16.99
C SER A 15 -16.74 1.58 17.99
N ALA A 16 -17.91 2.09 17.57
CA ALA A 16 -19.07 2.19 18.41
C ALA A 16 -19.58 0.82 18.87
N VAL A 17 -19.67 -0.16 17.95
CA VAL A 17 -20.07 -1.54 18.26
C VAL A 17 -19.12 -2.20 19.24
N SER A 18 -17.79 -2.05 19.07
CA SER A 18 -16.82 -2.65 19.98
C SER A 18 -16.90 -2.08 21.40
N VAL A 19 -17.08 -0.76 21.52
CA VAL A 19 -17.30 -0.11 22.83
C VAL A 19 -18.60 -0.62 23.46
N PHE A 20 -19.68 -0.68 22.70
CA PHE A 20 -20.96 -1.16 23.19
C PHE A 20 -20.87 -2.60 23.72
N LEU A 21 -20.18 -3.50 22.98
CA LEU A 21 -19.96 -4.87 23.45
C LEU A 21 -19.09 -4.95 24.71
N CYS A 22 -18.08 -4.10 24.86
CA CYS A 22 -17.30 -4.01 26.09
C CYS A 22 -18.16 -3.56 27.28
N LEU A 23 -19.03 -2.57 27.07
CA LEU A 23 -19.93 -2.08 28.11
C LEU A 23 -20.99 -3.14 28.50
N LEU A 24 -21.54 -3.87 27.51
CA LEU A 24 -22.47 -5.00 27.81
C LEU A 24 -21.76 -6.10 28.60
N LEU A 25 -20.52 -6.46 28.23
CA LEU A 25 -19.75 -7.45 28.98
C LEU A 25 -19.53 -7.01 30.42
N SER A 26 -19.28 -5.72 30.67
CA SER A 26 -19.11 -5.19 32.02
C SER A 26 -20.38 -5.24 32.87
N LEU A 27 -21.58 -5.14 32.26
CA LEU A 27 -22.85 -5.29 32.95
C LEU A 27 -23.08 -6.76 33.39
N VAL A 28 -22.69 -7.72 32.54
CA VAL A 28 -22.88 -9.15 32.86
C VAL A 28 -21.92 -9.62 33.97
N ILE A 29 -20.70 -9.05 34.02
CA ILE A 29 -19.67 -9.45 34.98
C ILE A 29 -19.76 -8.62 36.29
N ASP A 30 -20.63 -7.59 36.32
CA ASP A 30 -20.87 -6.67 37.46
C ASP A 30 -19.59 -6.10 38.09
N ARG A 31 -18.71 -5.55 37.26
CA ARG A 31 -17.41 -4.98 37.65
C ARG A 31 -17.29 -3.53 37.19
N GLU A 32 -17.27 -2.59 38.10
CA GLU A 32 -17.23 -1.15 37.81
C GLU A 32 -15.95 -0.71 37.06
N GLY A 33 -14.79 -1.30 37.35
CA GLY A 33 -13.51 -0.94 36.71
C GLY A 33 -13.43 -1.33 35.23
N MET A 34 -14.13 -2.37 34.81
CA MET A 34 -14.05 -3.01 33.50
C MET A 34 -14.46 -2.12 32.32
N ARG A 35 -15.28 -1.11 32.58
CA ARG A 35 -15.95 -0.31 31.53
C ARG A 35 -15.00 0.52 30.71
N MET A 36 -14.03 1.16 31.33
CA MET A 36 -13.14 2.11 30.66
C MET A 36 -11.97 1.42 29.92
N TYR A 37 -11.29 0.53 30.58
CA TYR A 37 -10.02 -0.03 30.05
C TYR A 37 -10.24 -1.04 28.93
N SER A 38 -11.28 -1.87 29.02
CA SER A 38 -11.67 -2.77 27.92
C SER A 38 -12.12 -1.99 26.70
N SER A 39 -12.91 -0.94 26.87
CA SER A 39 -13.37 -0.08 25.77
C SER A 39 -12.22 0.63 25.06
N ILE A 40 -11.25 1.18 25.81
CA ILE A 40 -10.05 1.81 25.23
C ILE A 40 -9.21 0.77 24.45
N ALA A 41 -9.04 -0.44 25.02
CA ALA A 41 -8.29 -1.50 24.37
C ALA A 41 -8.96 -1.95 23.06
N ALA A 42 -10.28 -2.09 23.05
CA ALA A 42 -11.06 -2.44 21.88
C ALA A 42 -10.96 -1.37 20.78
N LEU A 43 -11.13 -0.09 21.13
CA LEU A 43 -11.01 1.03 20.18
C LEU A 43 -9.66 1.05 19.45
N GLN A 44 -8.58 0.80 20.16
CA GLN A 44 -7.23 0.81 19.58
C GLN A 44 -6.99 -0.36 18.63
N CYS A 45 -7.71 -1.47 18.78
CA CYS A 45 -7.64 -2.61 17.88
C CYS A 45 -8.45 -2.41 16.58
N ILE A 46 -9.29 -1.38 16.47
CA ILE A 46 -10.02 -1.06 15.23
C ILE A 46 -9.11 -0.30 14.27
N GLN A 47 -8.35 -1.02 13.47
CA GLN A 47 -7.42 -0.47 12.49
C GLN A 47 -7.91 -0.71 11.05
N PRO A 48 -7.44 0.11 10.05
CA PRO A 48 -7.84 -0.04 8.64
C PRO A 48 -7.39 -1.36 8.02
N TYR A 49 -6.24 -1.89 8.45
CA TYR A 49 -5.62 -3.09 7.90
C TYR A 49 -5.46 -4.16 8.98
N ASP A 50 -5.64 -5.43 8.59
CA ASP A 50 -5.56 -6.58 9.50
C ASP A 50 -4.18 -6.69 10.19
N ASN A 51 -3.11 -6.38 9.45
CA ASN A 51 -1.75 -6.39 10.00
C ASN A 51 -1.57 -5.35 11.11
N ASP A 52 -2.14 -4.16 10.94
CA ASP A 52 -2.10 -3.10 11.94
C ASP A 52 -2.93 -3.47 13.17
N THR A 53 -4.09 -4.11 12.98
CA THR A 53 -4.91 -4.64 14.06
C THR A 53 -4.13 -5.65 14.91
N ARG A 54 -3.48 -6.62 14.28
CA ARG A 54 -2.64 -7.61 14.98
C ARG A 54 -1.46 -6.97 15.70
N ARG A 55 -0.81 -6.01 15.04
CA ARG A 55 0.30 -5.26 15.64
C ARG A 55 -0.14 -4.49 16.88
N MET A 56 -1.26 -3.76 16.80
CA MET A 56 -1.82 -3.01 17.95
C MET A 56 -2.25 -3.93 19.08
N ALA A 57 -2.91 -5.05 18.77
CA ALA A 57 -3.30 -6.06 19.77
C ALA A 57 -2.07 -6.59 20.53
N LEU A 58 -1.01 -6.98 19.81
CA LEU A 58 0.24 -7.45 20.42
C LEU A 58 0.94 -6.37 21.24
N GLN A 59 0.95 -5.12 20.78
CA GLN A 59 1.52 -4.01 21.54
C GLN A 59 0.76 -3.75 22.83
N ARG A 60 -0.58 -3.81 22.80
CA ARG A 60 -1.41 -3.67 24.00
C ARG A 60 -1.21 -4.81 24.99
N LEU A 61 -1.18 -6.05 24.53
CA LEU A 61 -0.95 -7.22 25.39
C LEU A 61 0.45 -7.18 26.01
N THR A 62 1.48 -6.91 25.21
CA THR A 62 2.88 -6.80 25.73
C THR A 62 3.01 -5.65 26.72
N GLY A 63 2.46 -4.47 26.39
CA GLY A 63 2.51 -3.32 27.26
C GLY A 63 1.75 -3.56 28.58
N THR A 64 0.61 -4.23 28.53
CA THR A 64 -0.14 -4.61 29.73
C THR A 64 0.62 -5.62 30.57
N ALA A 65 1.23 -6.64 29.98
CA ALA A 65 2.03 -7.63 30.70
C ALA A 65 3.22 -6.96 31.44
N VAL A 66 4.01 -6.16 30.73
CA VAL A 66 5.15 -5.43 31.33
C VAL A 66 4.66 -4.49 32.45
N GLY A 67 3.67 -3.63 32.16
CA GLY A 67 3.15 -2.68 33.14
C GLY A 67 2.54 -3.36 34.37
N THR A 68 1.89 -4.51 34.21
CA THR A 68 1.32 -5.31 35.31
C THR A 68 2.41 -5.92 36.18
N VAL A 69 3.48 -6.48 35.58
CA VAL A 69 4.60 -7.05 36.33
C VAL A 69 5.29 -5.98 37.17
N PHE A 70 5.64 -4.84 36.57
CA PHE A 70 6.27 -3.74 37.32
C PHE A 70 5.31 -3.11 38.34
N GLY A 71 4.00 -3.04 38.06
CA GLY A 71 3.01 -2.59 39.04
C GLY A 71 2.93 -3.51 40.26
N ALA A 72 2.93 -4.83 40.01
CA ALA A 72 2.98 -5.83 41.08
C ALA A 72 4.25 -5.72 41.92
N LEU A 73 5.44 -5.55 41.28
CA LEU A 73 6.70 -5.34 41.97
C LEU A 73 6.71 -4.05 42.82
N ALA A 74 6.17 -2.97 42.29
CA ALA A 74 6.05 -1.72 43.04
C ALA A 74 5.20 -1.88 44.32
N ILE A 75 4.03 -2.56 44.24
CA ILE A 75 3.19 -2.88 45.39
C ILE A 75 3.96 -3.68 46.44
N LEU A 76 4.74 -4.68 46.01
CA LEU A 76 5.58 -5.49 46.97
C LEU A 76 6.61 -4.64 47.67
N VAL A 77 7.38 -3.82 46.93
CA VAL A 77 8.41 -2.97 47.47
C VAL A 77 7.84 -1.94 48.44
N GLU A 78 6.75 -1.26 48.07
CA GLU A 78 6.10 -0.27 48.93
C GLU A 78 5.48 -0.88 50.18
N SER A 79 4.96 -2.11 50.09
CA SER A 79 4.47 -2.85 51.23
C SER A 79 5.62 -3.22 52.21
N GLY A 80 6.75 -3.69 51.66
CA GLY A 80 7.90 -4.09 52.45
C GLY A 80 8.61 -2.93 53.14
N LEU A 81 8.67 -1.79 52.46
CA LEU A 81 9.32 -0.58 52.98
C LEU A 81 8.38 0.33 53.81
N GLN A 82 7.10 0.02 53.86
CA GLN A 82 6.07 0.85 54.51
C GLN A 82 6.05 2.32 54.06
N ILE A 83 6.42 2.63 52.83
CA ILE A 83 6.53 3.99 52.29
C ILE A 83 5.28 4.46 51.52
N ARG A 84 4.18 3.72 51.62
CA ARG A 84 2.94 4.04 50.91
C ARG A 84 2.41 5.46 51.24
N GLY A 85 2.08 6.22 50.19
CA GLY A 85 1.58 7.59 50.32
C GLY A 85 2.60 8.61 50.77
N THR A 86 3.90 8.27 50.78
CA THR A 86 5.00 9.20 51.09
C THR A 86 5.72 9.68 49.83
N VAL A 87 6.55 10.72 49.97
CA VAL A 87 7.43 11.20 48.90
C VAL A 87 8.31 10.07 48.34
N GLY A 88 8.71 9.14 49.21
CA GLY A 88 9.51 7.97 48.83
C GLY A 88 8.76 7.05 47.83
N SER A 89 7.46 6.87 48.00
CA SER A 89 6.60 6.14 47.06
C SER A 89 6.60 6.81 45.68
N TYR A 90 6.43 8.11 45.61
CA TYR A 90 6.43 8.83 44.33
C TYR A 90 7.80 8.77 43.62
N LEU A 91 8.90 8.82 44.40
CA LEU A 91 10.24 8.64 43.86
C LEU A 91 10.43 7.23 43.29
N LEU A 92 9.96 6.19 44.01
CA LEU A 92 10.03 4.79 43.56
C LEU A 92 9.27 4.62 42.25
N ILE A 93 8.03 5.13 42.17
CA ILE A 93 7.19 5.09 40.96
C ILE A 93 7.90 5.76 39.77
N ALA A 94 8.49 6.94 40.00
CA ALA A 94 9.21 7.67 38.95
C ALA A 94 10.45 6.89 38.46
N LEU A 95 11.22 6.30 39.37
CA LEU A 95 12.41 5.48 39.02
C LEU A 95 12.02 4.19 38.27
N CYS A 96 10.86 3.59 38.55
CA CYS A 96 10.38 2.40 37.86
C CYS A 96 10.07 2.65 36.37
N ILE A 97 9.82 3.89 35.94
CA ILE A 97 9.61 4.21 34.53
C ILE A 97 10.84 3.82 33.68
N ILE A 98 12.03 4.00 34.18
CA ILE A 98 13.29 3.70 33.44
C ILE A 98 13.38 2.23 33.04
N PRO A 99 13.30 1.24 33.96
CA PRO A 99 13.36 -0.16 33.59
C PRO A 99 12.13 -0.63 32.79
N ILE A 100 10.97 -0.01 32.95
CA ILE A 100 9.79 -0.30 32.14
C ILE A 100 10.06 0.07 30.67
N LEU A 101 10.55 1.27 30.39
CA LEU A 101 10.90 1.71 29.06
C LEU A 101 12.02 0.86 28.46
N TRP A 102 13.05 0.57 29.25
CA TRP A 102 14.16 -0.26 28.82
C TRP A 102 13.73 -1.69 28.47
N SER A 103 12.86 -2.32 29.27
CA SER A 103 12.35 -3.67 29.02
C SER A 103 11.51 -3.74 27.73
N ALA A 104 10.71 -2.71 27.43
CA ALA A 104 9.92 -2.62 26.19
C ALA A 104 10.83 -2.51 24.93
N ILE A 105 11.93 -1.77 25.05
CA ILE A 105 12.94 -1.64 23.98
C ILE A 105 13.68 -2.97 23.80
N TRP A 106 14.11 -3.60 24.90
CA TRP A 106 14.81 -4.89 24.88
C TRP A 106 13.97 -6.01 24.24
N LEU A 107 12.66 -6.00 24.45
CA LEU A 107 11.71 -6.90 23.80
C LEU A 107 11.47 -6.57 22.29
N GLY A 108 12.16 -5.57 21.74
CA GLY A 108 12.00 -5.13 20.36
C GLY A 108 10.64 -4.50 20.04
N LYS A 109 9.92 -4.05 21.07
CA LYS A 109 8.56 -3.48 20.96
C LYS A 109 8.47 -2.08 21.55
N SER A 110 9.29 -1.16 21.06
CA SER A 110 9.32 0.24 21.51
C SER A 110 7.95 0.91 21.53
N SER A 111 7.08 0.56 20.60
CA SER A 111 5.70 1.08 20.57
C SER A 111 4.82 0.60 21.73
N ALA A 112 5.18 -0.48 22.43
CA ALA A 112 4.48 -0.96 23.62
C ALA A 112 4.89 -0.20 24.89
N ALA A 113 6.01 0.53 24.87
CA ALA A 113 6.55 1.25 26.03
C ALA A 113 5.55 2.22 26.65
N TYR A 114 4.85 3.00 25.82
CA TYR A 114 3.80 3.91 26.28
C TYR A 114 2.70 3.16 27.05
N PHE A 115 2.22 2.05 26.50
CA PHE A 115 1.17 1.26 27.14
C PHE A 115 1.63 0.61 28.45
N SER A 116 2.90 0.19 28.53
CA SER A 116 3.50 -0.32 29.77
C SER A 116 3.48 0.72 30.88
N CYS A 117 3.88 1.95 30.58
CA CYS A 117 3.86 3.05 31.54
C CYS A 117 2.42 3.40 31.98
N VAL A 118 1.46 3.47 31.04
CA VAL A 118 0.05 3.77 31.37
C VAL A 118 -0.54 2.70 32.30
N VAL A 119 -0.28 1.42 32.02
CA VAL A 119 -0.78 0.33 32.87
C VAL A 119 -0.08 0.35 34.24
N PHE A 120 1.22 0.52 34.27
CA PHE A 120 1.97 0.65 35.51
C PHE A 120 1.46 1.79 36.38
N LEU A 121 1.31 3.00 35.82
CA LEU A 121 0.82 4.16 36.55
C LEU A 121 -0.64 3.97 37.03
N SER A 122 -1.47 3.31 36.24
CA SER A 122 -2.85 3.01 36.66
C SER A 122 -2.89 2.08 37.87
N ILE A 123 -1.93 1.18 38.03
CA ILE A 123 -1.81 0.30 39.20
C ILE A 123 -1.16 1.05 40.37
N ALA A 124 -0.01 1.67 40.13
CA ALA A 124 0.82 2.23 41.20
C ALA A 124 0.25 3.53 41.80
N VAL A 125 -0.43 4.37 41.00
CA VAL A 125 -0.94 5.68 41.49
C VAL A 125 -2.37 5.59 41.97
N THR A 126 -3.25 4.89 41.23
CA THR A 126 -4.70 4.96 41.49
C THR A 126 -5.16 3.97 42.56
N HIS A 127 -4.58 2.78 42.63
CA HIS A 127 -5.09 1.69 43.42
C HIS A 127 -4.13 1.12 44.48
N ILE A 128 -3.03 1.81 44.72
CA ILE A 128 -2.04 1.35 45.67
C ILE A 128 -2.52 1.39 47.15
N THR A 129 -3.53 2.24 47.41
CA THR A 129 -4.15 2.40 48.73
C THR A 129 -5.37 1.51 48.94
N ASP A 130 -5.79 0.75 47.90
CA ASP A 130 -6.93 -0.14 48.00
C ASP A 130 -6.69 -1.27 49.00
N ALA A 131 -7.78 -1.76 49.61
CA ALA A 131 -7.72 -2.86 50.60
C ALA A 131 -7.13 -4.15 49.97
N ASN A 132 -7.32 -4.36 48.65
CA ASN A 132 -6.78 -5.50 47.93
C ASN A 132 -6.21 -5.09 46.58
N PRO A 133 -5.01 -4.53 46.51
CA PRO A 133 -4.39 -4.05 45.25
C PRO A 133 -4.11 -5.17 44.23
N TRP A 134 -3.93 -6.42 44.70
CA TRP A 134 -3.72 -7.58 43.84
C TRP A 134 -4.93 -7.90 42.97
N LEU A 135 -6.13 -7.70 43.49
CA LEU A 135 -7.36 -7.89 42.73
C LEU A 135 -7.43 -6.91 41.57
N PHE A 136 -6.98 -5.67 41.77
CA PHE A 136 -6.94 -4.68 40.73
C PHE A 136 -5.90 -5.02 39.63
N VAL A 137 -4.71 -5.52 40.01
CA VAL A 137 -3.68 -6.00 39.07
C VAL A 137 -4.26 -7.06 38.14
N TRP A 138 -4.99 -8.04 38.70
CA TRP A 138 -5.65 -9.09 37.93
C TRP A 138 -6.76 -8.54 37.01
N HIS A 139 -7.61 -7.65 37.55
CA HIS A 139 -8.66 -7.01 36.76
C HIS A 139 -8.09 -6.22 35.60
N ARG A 140 -7.02 -5.47 35.85
CA ARG A 140 -6.38 -4.64 34.82
C ARG A 140 -5.86 -5.45 33.62
N ALA A 141 -5.30 -6.62 33.88
CA ALA A 141 -4.85 -7.55 32.85
C ALA A 141 -6.02 -8.17 32.07
N SER A 142 -7.03 -8.69 32.81
CA SER A 142 -8.21 -9.34 32.21
C SER A 142 -9.07 -8.39 31.38
N GLU A 143 -9.21 -7.14 31.80
CA GLU A 143 -9.95 -6.10 31.08
C GLU A 143 -9.30 -5.75 29.74
N THR A 144 -7.99 -5.60 29.73
CA THR A 144 -7.27 -5.34 28.47
C THR A 144 -7.39 -6.53 27.54
N LEU A 145 -7.26 -7.74 28.04
CA LEU A 145 -7.41 -8.95 27.23
C LEU A 145 -8.82 -9.04 26.61
N ALA A 146 -9.86 -8.85 27.41
CA ALA A 146 -11.24 -8.84 26.93
C ALA A 146 -11.47 -7.77 25.85
N GLY A 147 -10.99 -6.53 26.08
CA GLY A 147 -11.09 -5.46 25.10
C GLY A 147 -10.35 -5.75 23.81
N VAL A 148 -9.15 -6.33 23.86
CA VAL A 148 -8.38 -6.74 22.67
C VAL A 148 -9.13 -7.82 21.90
N ILE A 149 -9.66 -8.85 22.57
CA ILE A 149 -10.43 -9.92 21.92
C ILE A 149 -11.66 -9.35 21.20
N ILE A 150 -12.46 -8.52 21.88
CA ILE A 150 -13.65 -7.89 21.29
C ILE A 150 -13.25 -7.01 20.11
N GLY A 151 -12.23 -6.16 20.26
CA GLY A 151 -11.78 -5.25 19.20
C GLY A 151 -11.29 -6.01 17.96
N VAL A 152 -10.49 -7.06 18.13
CA VAL A 152 -10.02 -7.91 17.03
C VAL A 152 -11.19 -8.65 16.38
N ALA A 153 -12.10 -9.23 17.14
CA ALA A 153 -13.26 -9.94 16.63
C ALA A 153 -14.18 -9.02 15.80
N VAL A 154 -14.52 -7.84 16.30
CA VAL A 154 -15.33 -6.85 15.58
C VAL A 154 -14.61 -6.35 14.33
N ASN A 155 -13.29 -6.14 14.41
CA ASN A 155 -12.53 -5.66 13.24
C ASN A 155 -12.39 -6.73 12.16
N SER A 156 -12.30 -7.99 12.53
CA SER A 156 -12.23 -9.13 11.60
C SER A 156 -13.53 -9.38 10.85
N PHE A 157 -14.66 -8.90 11.38
CA PHE A 157 -15.95 -9.01 10.71
C PHE A 157 -16.00 -8.06 9.52
N ARG A 158 -15.89 -8.62 8.31
CA ARG A 158 -15.92 -7.86 7.05
C ARG A 158 -17.36 -7.77 6.55
N LEU A 159 -17.97 -6.60 6.69
CA LEU A 159 -19.19 -6.30 5.94
C LEU A 159 -18.84 -6.18 4.45
N PRO A 160 -19.68 -6.72 3.55
CA PRO A 160 -19.49 -6.56 2.12
C PRO A 160 -19.43 -5.06 1.79
N ARG A 161 -18.28 -4.61 1.30
CA ARG A 161 -18.16 -3.24 0.80
C ARG A 161 -18.99 -3.13 -0.48
N ARG A 162 -19.82 -2.10 -0.57
CA ARG A 162 -20.41 -1.76 -1.88
C ARG A 162 -19.25 -1.42 -2.81
N PRO A 163 -19.13 -2.08 -3.97
CA PRO A 163 -18.10 -1.74 -4.93
C PRO A 163 -18.28 -0.28 -5.34
N GLN A 164 -17.21 0.51 -5.24
CA GLN A 164 -17.20 1.89 -5.77
C GLN A 164 -17.13 1.79 -7.29
N ARG A 165 -18.28 1.74 -7.93
CA ARG A 165 -18.41 1.65 -9.39
C ARG A 165 -18.29 3.01 -10.10
N ASP A 166 -18.21 4.09 -9.33
CA ASP A 166 -18.20 5.46 -9.82
C ASP A 166 -16.78 6.04 -9.92
N VAL A 167 -15.75 5.28 -9.52
CA VAL A 167 -14.35 5.71 -9.54
C VAL A 167 -13.56 4.77 -10.42
N LEU A 168 -12.96 5.34 -11.48
CA LEU A 168 -11.99 4.67 -12.32
C LEU A 168 -10.59 4.89 -11.74
N PHE A 169 -9.89 3.79 -11.41
CA PHE A 169 -8.49 3.81 -11.02
C PHE A 169 -7.62 3.58 -12.26
N VAL A 170 -6.78 4.55 -12.56
CA VAL A 170 -5.78 4.44 -13.64
C VAL A 170 -4.40 4.39 -12.98
N SER A 171 -3.63 3.35 -13.24
CA SER A 171 -2.29 3.17 -12.66
C SER A 171 -1.22 3.15 -13.74
N GLY A 172 -0.05 3.66 -13.42
CA GLY A 172 1.15 3.34 -14.17
C GLY A 172 1.55 1.87 -13.98
N LEU A 173 2.31 1.32 -14.90
CA LEU A 173 2.84 -0.04 -14.82
C LEU A 173 4.25 -0.02 -14.22
N ASP A 174 5.16 0.66 -14.89
CA ASP A 174 6.57 0.78 -14.47
C ASP A 174 6.72 1.67 -13.24
N GLY A 175 7.52 1.25 -12.27
CA GLY A 175 7.75 1.99 -11.03
C GLY A 175 6.57 2.06 -10.06
N VAL A 176 5.39 1.55 -10.42
CA VAL A 176 4.18 1.54 -9.59
C VAL A 176 3.73 0.11 -9.27
N LEU A 177 3.42 -0.68 -10.28
CA LEU A 177 2.94 -2.06 -10.12
C LEU A 177 4.06 -3.09 -10.28
N LEU A 178 5.09 -2.76 -11.05
CA LEU A 178 6.25 -3.60 -11.25
C LEU A 178 7.38 -3.21 -10.29
N ASN A 179 8.09 -4.20 -9.79
CA ASN A 179 9.30 -4.03 -9.00
C ASN A 179 10.52 -3.69 -9.89
N ALA A 180 11.70 -3.53 -9.28
CA ALA A 180 12.94 -3.25 -10.01
C ALA A 180 13.39 -4.37 -10.97
N ARG A 181 12.76 -5.56 -10.91
CA ARG A 181 12.98 -6.66 -11.85
C ARG A 181 11.93 -6.70 -12.95
N GLU A 182 11.12 -5.65 -13.09
CA GLU A 182 10.00 -5.55 -14.03
C GLU A 182 8.92 -6.63 -13.83
N GLU A 183 8.77 -7.15 -12.61
CA GLU A 183 7.80 -8.19 -12.27
C GLU A 183 6.74 -7.68 -11.31
N MET A 184 5.49 -8.11 -11.51
CA MET A 184 4.43 -7.89 -10.55
C MET A 184 4.52 -8.92 -9.42
N THR A 185 4.54 -8.47 -8.17
CA THR A 185 4.58 -9.39 -7.02
C THR A 185 3.30 -10.24 -6.94
N ALA A 186 3.42 -11.47 -6.47
CA ALA A 186 2.27 -12.36 -6.27
C ALA A 186 1.21 -11.73 -5.34
N PHE A 187 1.65 -10.99 -4.32
CA PHE A 187 0.77 -10.27 -3.40
C PHE A 187 -0.05 -9.21 -4.13
N SER A 188 0.60 -8.33 -4.91
CA SER A 188 -0.08 -7.26 -5.67
C SER A 188 -1.09 -7.85 -6.65
N ARG A 189 -0.73 -8.93 -7.36
CA ARG A 189 -1.59 -9.62 -8.32
C ARG A 189 -2.84 -10.20 -7.66
N ILE A 190 -2.69 -10.87 -6.52
CA ILE A 190 -3.83 -11.44 -5.78
C ILE A 190 -4.75 -10.34 -5.26
N GLN A 191 -4.20 -9.25 -4.71
CA GLN A 191 -5.00 -8.15 -4.19
C GLN A 191 -5.75 -7.41 -5.30
N LEU A 192 -5.09 -7.09 -6.41
CA LEU A 192 -5.74 -6.46 -7.56
C LEU A 192 -6.85 -7.34 -8.14
N ASN A 193 -6.60 -8.64 -8.33
CA ASN A 193 -7.62 -9.56 -8.81
C ASN A 193 -8.84 -9.61 -7.87
N ARG A 194 -8.65 -9.60 -6.54
CA ARG A 194 -9.75 -9.51 -5.58
C ARG A 194 -10.55 -8.22 -5.75
N MET A 195 -9.86 -7.08 -5.90
CA MET A 195 -10.53 -5.79 -6.10
C MET A 195 -11.32 -5.78 -7.42
N LEU A 196 -10.76 -6.34 -8.49
CA LEU A 196 -11.43 -6.50 -9.78
C LEU A 196 -12.66 -7.43 -9.70
N ASP A 197 -12.57 -8.52 -8.95
CA ASP A 197 -13.70 -9.43 -8.71
C ASP A 197 -14.79 -8.77 -7.86
N ASP A 198 -14.42 -7.91 -6.93
CA ASP A 198 -15.33 -7.07 -6.14
C ASP A 198 -15.95 -5.93 -6.97
N GLY A 199 -15.58 -5.78 -8.25
CA GLY A 199 -16.17 -4.83 -9.19
C GLY A 199 -15.48 -3.47 -9.24
N ALA A 200 -14.24 -3.34 -8.78
CA ALA A 200 -13.45 -2.12 -8.94
C ALA A 200 -13.18 -1.84 -10.43
N LEU A 201 -13.37 -0.60 -10.86
CA LEU A 201 -12.98 -0.14 -12.19
C LEU A 201 -11.50 0.23 -12.16
N PHE A 202 -10.67 -0.58 -12.81
CA PHE A 202 -9.23 -0.40 -12.83
C PHE A 202 -8.66 -0.60 -14.22
N THR A 203 -7.76 0.29 -14.63
CA THR A 203 -7.01 0.18 -15.89
C THR A 203 -5.59 0.69 -15.73
N LEU A 204 -4.82 0.57 -16.80
CA LEU A 204 -3.42 0.96 -16.88
C LEU A 204 -3.21 2.06 -17.91
N SER A 205 -2.23 2.93 -17.64
CA SER A 205 -1.64 3.86 -18.61
C SER A 205 -0.13 3.68 -18.59
N THR A 206 0.46 3.33 -19.76
CA THR A 206 1.87 2.97 -19.83
C THR A 206 2.48 3.28 -21.21
N MET A 207 3.79 3.50 -21.23
CA MET A 207 4.56 3.60 -22.47
C MET A 207 4.69 2.27 -23.22
N ARG A 208 4.43 1.15 -22.55
CA ARG A 208 4.62 -0.19 -23.13
C ARG A 208 3.62 -0.49 -24.24
N THR A 209 4.06 -1.35 -25.18
CA THR A 209 3.17 -1.93 -26.20
C THR A 209 2.20 -2.95 -25.60
N PRO A 210 1.07 -3.27 -26.26
CA PRO A 210 0.12 -4.28 -25.76
C PRO A 210 0.75 -5.64 -25.45
N ALA A 211 1.71 -6.07 -26.27
CA ALA A 211 2.46 -7.30 -26.06
C ALA A 211 3.23 -7.29 -24.75
N SER A 212 3.95 -6.20 -24.47
CA SER A 212 4.70 -6.02 -23.22
C SER A 212 3.82 -5.88 -21.99
N VAL A 213 2.67 -5.23 -22.13
CA VAL A 213 1.68 -5.16 -21.05
C VAL A 213 1.16 -6.55 -20.70
N ARG A 214 0.83 -7.36 -21.70
CA ARG A 214 0.35 -8.74 -21.51
C ARG A 214 1.35 -9.60 -20.74
N GLU A 215 2.62 -9.53 -21.11
CA GLU A 215 3.70 -10.24 -20.45
C GLU A 215 3.83 -9.79 -18.98
N ALA A 216 3.96 -8.49 -18.75
CA ALA A 216 4.15 -7.91 -17.42
C ALA A 216 2.95 -8.09 -16.49
N THR A 217 1.73 -8.15 -17.03
CA THR A 217 0.48 -8.32 -16.27
C THR A 217 -0.06 -9.75 -16.30
N SER A 218 0.78 -10.72 -16.64
CA SER A 218 0.38 -12.14 -16.69
C SER A 218 -0.30 -12.59 -15.39
N GLY A 219 -1.52 -13.14 -15.54
CA GLY A 219 -2.37 -13.56 -14.41
C GLY A 219 -3.18 -12.42 -13.74
N LEU A 220 -3.13 -11.19 -14.24
CA LEU A 220 -4.04 -10.11 -13.85
C LEU A 220 -5.25 -10.08 -14.79
N ARG A 221 -6.46 -10.05 -14.21
CA ARG A 221 -7.73 -10.09 -14.97
C ARG A 221 -8.25 -8.68 -15.27
N LEU A 222 -7.55 -7.97 -16.15
CA LEU A 222 -7.98 -6.65 -16.62
C LEU A 222 -9.25 -6.79 -17.47
N ARG A 223 -10.30 -6.06 -17.11
CA ARG A 223 -11.59 -6.04 -17.83
C ARG A 223 -11.79 -4.77 -18.64
N LEU A 224 -11.09 -3.72 -18.29
CA LEU A 224 -11.15 -2.44 -19.00
C LEU A 224 -10.00 -2.33 -20.00
N PRO A 225 -10.21 -1.59 -21.09
CA PRO A 225 -9.15 -1.29 -22.02
C PRO A 225 -7.98 -0.60 -21.36
N VAL A 226 -6.77 -0.84 -21.83
CA VAL A 226 -5.53 -0.22 -21.33
C VAL A 226 -5.06 0.88 -22.28
N ILE A 227 -4.50 1.94 -21.71
CA ILE A 227 -3.86 3.01 -22.44
C ILE A 227 -2.41 2.61 -22.62
N VAL A 228 -1.96 2.48 -23.86
CA VAL A 228 -0.63 1.98 -24.23
C VAL A 228 0.14 2.97 -25.07
N MET A 229 1.45 2.79 -25.19
CA MET A 229 2.33 3.62 -26.03
C MET A 229 2.17 5.12 -25.73
N ASP A 230 2.23 5.48 -24.42
CA ASP A 230 2.07 6.86 -23.91
C ASP A 230 0.80 7.58 -24.37
N GLY A 231 -0.29 6.83 -24.56
CA GLY A 231 -1.58 7.39 -24.97
C GLY A 231 -1.80 7.33 -26.49
N ALA A 232 -0.85 6.85 -27.27
CA ALA A 232 -1.02 6.70 -28.72
C ALA A 232 -2.11 5.70 -29.09
N ALA A 233 -2.45 4.78 -28.17
CA ALA A 233 -3.55 3.83 -28.41
C ALA A 233 -4.25 3.40 -27.14
N MET A 234 -5.49 2.99 -27.27
CA MET A 234 -6.27 2.25 -26.29
C MET A 234 -6.49 0.82 -26.80
N TYR A 235 -6.16 -0.17 -25.96
CA TYR A 235 -6.16 -1.57 -26.36
C TYR A 235 -7.02 -2.43 -25.44
N ASP A 236 -7.90 -3.25 -26.03
CA ASP A 236 -8.69 -4.26 -25.32
C ASP A 236 -7.86 -5.53 -25.15
N MET A 237 -7.43 -5.79 -23.90
CA MET A 237 -6.58 -6.95 -23.60
C MET A 237 -7.30 -8.29 -23.75
N GLU A 238 -8.63 -8.32 -23.57
CA GLU A 238 -9.44 -9.53 -23.69
C GLU A 238 -9.71 -9.87 -25.17
N LYS A 239 -10.17 -8.88 -25.94
CA LYS A 239 -10.49 -9.05 -27.36
C LYS A 239 -9.28 -8.91 -28.29
N GLN A 240 -8.14 -8.54 -27.73
CA GLN A 240 -6.85 -8.39 -28.44
C GLN A 240 -6.93 -7.46 -29.65
N ARG A 241 -7.53 -6.28 -29.47
CA ARG A 241 -7.69 -5.31 -30.56
C ARG A 241 -7.52 -3.88 -30.07
N TYR A 242 -7.06 -3.04 -30.96
CA TYR A 242 -7.05 -1.60 -30.75
C TYR A 242 -8.48 -1.06 -30.84
N LEU A 243 -8.86 -0.22 -29.85
CA LEU A 243 -10.16 0.44 -29.81
C LEU A 243 -10.12 1.84 -30.44
N CYS A 244 -9.05 2.56 -30.15
CA CYS A 244 -8.76 3.84 -30.78
C CYS A 244 -7.25 4.04 -30.84
N THR A 245 -6.82 4.83 -31.81
CA THR A 245 -5.42 5.18 -32.03
C THR A 245 -5.32 6.66 -32.36
N SER A 246 -4.25 7.29 -31.86
CA SER A 246 -3.82 8.61 -32.32
C SER A 246 -2.66 8.40 -33.28
N VAL A 247 -2.82 8.85 -34.50
CA VAL A 247 -1.84 8.60 -35.58
C VAL A 247 -1.16 9.89 -35.96
N LEU A 248 0.11 9.79 -36.35
CA LEU A 248 0.86 10.87 -36.97
C LEU A 248 0.57 10.87 -38.47
N SER A 249 0.47 12.07 -39.06
CA SER A 249 0.47 12.15 -40.52
C SER A 249 1.81 11.68 -41.09
N GLU A 250 1.80 11.11 -42.30
CA GLU A 250 3.05 10.66 -42.95
C GLU A 250 4.04 11.81 -43.11
N GLU A 251 3.53 12.99 -43.44
CA GLU A 251 4.33 14.20 -43.62
C GLU A 251 5.06 14.59 -42.34
N LEU A 252 4.33 14.64 -41.20
CA LEU A 252 4.90 14.97 -39.92
C LEU A 252 5.88 13.89 -39.43
N ALA A 253 5.53 12.62 -39.61
CA ALA A 253 6.40 11.51 -39.24
C ALA A 253 7.73 11.55 -40.03
N GLU A 254 7.68 11.91 -41.31
CA GLU A 254 8.86 12.01 -42.16
C GLU A 254 9.70 13.24 -41.81
N GLN A 255 9.09 14.37 -41.48
CA GLN A 255 9.78 15.56 -40.98
C GLN A 255 10.51 15.25 -39.67
N CYS A 256 9.82 14.69 -38.68
CA CYS A 256 10.43 14.30 -37.41
C CYS A 256 11.60 13.29 -37.62
N ARG A 257 11.37 12.28 -38.47
CA ARG A 257 12.43 11.32 -38.80
C ARG A 257 13.68 12.03 -39.38
N THR A 258 13.49 12.93 -40.31
CA THR A 258 14.57 13.65 -40.99
C THR A 258 15.36 14.48 -39.95
N VAL A 259 14.71 15.14 -39.03
CA VAL A 259 15.36 15.91 -37.96
C VAL A 259 16.17 14.98 -37.08
N LEU A 260 15.56 13.88 -36.57
CA LEU A 260 16.22 12.92 -35.71
C LEU A 260 17.46 12.28 -36.37
N GLU A 261 17.34 11.91 -37.64
CA GLU A 261 18.47 11.33 -38.41
C GLU A 261 19.60 12.36 -38.64
N ARG A 262 19.30 13.65 -38.83
CA ARG A 262 20.31 14.73 -38.89
C ARG A 262 21.05 14.87 -37.55
N CYS A 263 20.38 14.62 -36.42
CA CYS A 263 21.01 14.56 -35.10
C CYS A 263 21.80 13.25 -34.87
N GLY A 264 21.88 12.37 -35.86
CA GLY A 264 22.62 11.10 -35.81
C GLY A 264 21.83 9.93 -35.19
N LEU A 265 20.57 10.14 -34.84
CA LEU A 265 19.73 9.12 -34.20
C LEU A 265 19.18 8.16 -35.25
N GLN A 266 19.12 6.88 -34.89
CA GLN A 266 18.35 5.87 -35.62
C GLN A 266 16.92 5.88 -35.16
N VAL A 267 15.96 5.93 -36.08
CA VAL A 267 14.54 6.02 -35.78
C VAL A 267 13.84 4.68 -35.99
N PHE A 268 13.20 4.16 -34.93
CA PHE A 268 12.26 3.06 -35.04
C PHE A 268 10.88 3.65 -35.36
N ARG A 269 10.29 3.25 -36.46
CA ARG A 269 8.94 3.67 -36.89
C ARG A 269 7.94 2.61 -36.51
N ASN A 270 7.06 2.95 -35.59
CA ASN A 270 6.02 2.06 -35.13
C ASN A 270 4.73 2.32 -35.92
N ARG A 271 4.39 1.37 -36.79
CA ARG A 271 3.21 1.46 -37.66
C ARG A 271 2.19 0.40 -37.31
N LEU A 272 0.94 0.76 -37.36
CA LEU A 272 -0.19 -0.13 -37.16
C LEU A 272 -0.80 -0.50 -38.49
N LEU A 273 -0.74 -1.78 -38.85
CA LEU A 273 -1.42 -2.36 -39.99
C LEU A 273 -2.55 -3.24 -39.48
N GLU A 274 -3.81 -2.81 -39.67
CA GLU A 274 -5.00 -3.44 -39.10
C GLU A 274 -4.89 -3.56 -37.56
N ASN A 275 -4.46 -4.71 -37.03
CA ASN A 275 -4.30 -4.95 -35.59
C ASN A 275 -2.87 -5.42 -35.24
N VAL A 276 -1.95 -5.30 -36.16
CA VAL A 276 -0.55 -5.74 -36.02
C VAL A 276 0.36 -4.53 -35.96
N LEU A 277 1.15 -4.45 -34.87
CA LEU A 277 2.20 -3.43 -34.74
C LEU A 277 3.46 -3.90 -35.45
N LEU A 278 3.88 -3.14 -36.46
CA LEU A 278 5.11 -3.33 -37.21
C LEU A 278 6.13 -2.28 -36.77
N ILE A 279 7.35 -2.70 -36.47
CA ILE A 279 8.45 -1.83 -35.99
C ILE A 279 9.53 -1.81 -37.07
N TYR A 280 9.52 -0.78 -37.91
CA TYR A 280 10.50 -0.59 -38.93
C TYR A 280 11.76 0.04 -38.37
N HIS A 281 12.93 -0.48 -38.76
CA HIS A 281 14.23 0.05 -38.36
C HIS A 281 15.22 -0.03 -39.50
N GLY A 282 16.16 0.89 -39.53
CA GLY A 282 17.33 0.84 -40.42
C GLY A 282 18.48 0.08 -39.77
N GLU A 283 19.73 0.45 -40.15
CA GLU A 283 20.92 -0.12 -39.55
C GLU A 283 21.07 0.31 -38.08
N LEU A 284 21.18 -0.66 -37.15
CA LEU A 284 21.37 -0.40 -35.74
C LEU A 284 22.78 0.10 -35.46
N LYS A 285 22.91 1.35 -35.05
CA LYS A 285 24.20 2.04 -34.95
C LYS A 285 24.85 1.90 -33.58
N ASN A 286 24.05 2.03 -32.51
CA ASN A 286 24.58 2.06 -31.15
C ASN A 286 24.31 0.75 -30.37
N PRO A 287 25.05 0.49 -29.26
CA PRO A 287 24.88 -0.72 -28.47
C PRO A 287 23.51 -0.82 -27.82
N ALA A 288 22.87 0.30 -27.43
CA ALA A 288 21.57 0.31 -26.78
C ALA A 288 20.46 -0.12 -27.74
N GLU A 289 20.51 0.29 -28.99
CA GLU A 289 19.60 -0.13 -30.06
C GLU A 289 19.72 -1.65 -30.32
N LYS A 290 20.96 -2.15 -30.39
CA LYS A 290 21.24 -3.58 -30.59
C LYS A 290 20.73 -4.41 -29.42
N ASP A 291 21.01 -4.00 -28.20
CA ASP A 291 20.51 -4.68 -26.98
C ASP A 291 18.99 -4.70 -26.93
N LEU A 292 18.33 -3.56 -27.19
CA LEU A 292 16.88 -3.48 -27.25
C LEU A 292 16.32 -4.43 -28.30
N TYR A 293 16.87 -4.41 -29.52
CA TYR A 293 16.44 -5.27 -30.60
C TYR A 293 16.61 -6.75 -30.25
N GLU A 294 17.81 -7.17 -29.82
CA GLU A 294 18.10 -8.56 -29.47
C GLU A 294 17.21 -9.07 -28.34
N ARG A 295 16.96 -8.25 -27.33
CA ARG A 295 16.11 -8.59 -26.19
C ARG A 295 14.63 -8.72 -26.57
N LEU A 296 14.16 -7.88 -27.50
CA LEU A 296 12.74 -7.77 -27.82
C LEU A 296 12.31 -8.49 -29.10
N ARG A 297 13.22 -8.77 -30.04
CA ARG A 297 12.88 -9.43 -31.33
C ARG A 297 12.28 -10.82 -31.18
N ALA A 298 12.64 -11.54 -30.11
CA ALA A 298 12.12 -12.86 -29.81
C ALA A 298 10.79 -12.85 -29.05
N SER A 299 10.34 -11.66 -28.58
CA SER A 299 9.08 -11.54 -27.84
C SER A 299 7.88 -11.73 -28.77
N PRO A 300 6.88 -12.51 -28.37
CA PRO A 300 5.66 -12.69 -29.17
C PRO A 300 4.97 -11.34 -29.41
N TYR A 301 4.33 -11.21 -30.57
CA TYR A 301 3.58 -10.01 -31.00
C TYR A 301 4.42 -8.75 -31.26
N ARG A 302 5.74 -8.87 -31.42
CA ARG A 302 6.63 -7.78 -31.85
C ARG A 302 7.20 -8.11 -33.21
N ASN A 303 6.80 -7.34 -34.21
CA ASN A 303 7.21 -7.59 -35.59
C ASN A 303 8.20 -6.53 -36.02
N TYR A 304 9.48 -6.81 -35.86
CA TYR A 304 10.57 -5.99 -36.36
C TYR A 304 10.78 -6.23 -37.84
N VAL A 305 10.85 -5.15 -38.63
CA VAL A 305 11.03 -5.19 -40.08
C VAL A 305 12.27 -4.34 -40.41
N SER A 306 13.26 -4.95 -41.05
CA SER A 306 14.44 -4.24 -41.48
C SER A 306 14.18 -3.51 -42.82
N GLY A 307 14.52 -2.24 -42.86
CA GLY A 307 14.37 -1.39 -44.05
C GLY A 307 13.23 -0.37 -43.94
N PRO A 308 13.06 0.46 -44.96
CA PRO A 308 11.99 1.45 -45.00
C PRO A 308 10.61 0.77 -45.19
N PRO A 309 9.52 1.33 -44.63
CA PRO A 309 8.18 0.85 -44.92
C PRO A 309 7.85 1.09 -46.39
N GLU A 310 7.16 0.14 -47.01
CA GLU A 310 6.55 0.36 -48.32
C GLU A 310 5.44 1.41 -48.22
N LYS A 311 5.21 2.14 -49.32
CA LYS A 311 4.10 3.11 -49.37
C LYS A 311 2.80 2.39 -49.08
N ASP A 312 2.01 2.98 -48.18
CA ASP A 312 0.65 2.50 -47.74
C ASP A 312 0.61 1.31 -46.76
N GLN A 313 1.72 0.90 -46.15
CA GLN A 313 1.69 -0.14 -45.12
C GLN A 313 1.36 0.43 -43.71
N GLY A 314 0.07 0.58 -43.41
CA GLY A 314 -0.43 0.94 -42.07
C GLY A 314 -0.22 2.41 -41.68
N GLN A 315 -0.67 2.78 -40.50
CA GLN A 315 -0.65 4.14 -39.95
C GLN A 315 0.52 4.31 -38.97
N VAL A 316 1.21 5.44 -39.01
CA VAL A 316 2.29 5.73 -38.03
C VAL A 316 1.69 6.10 -36.70
N LEU A 317 1.99 5.32 -35.64
CA LEU A 317 1.53 5.62 -34.26
C LEU A 317 2.53 6.52 -33.56
N TYR A 318 3.80 6.16 -33.56
CA TYR A 318 4.87 6.93 -32.93
C TYR A 318 6.24 6.59 -33.51
N LEU A 319 7.17 7.49 -33.26
CA LEU A 319 8.59 7.30 -33.56
C LEU A 319 9.35 7.09 -32.25
N MET A 320 10.38 6.26 -32.27
CA MET A 320 11.24 6.02 -31.11
C MET A 320 12.70 6.09 -31.55
N ALA A 321 13.51 6.77 -30.77
CA ALA A 321 14.96 6.81 -30.93
C ALA A 321 15.65 6.61 -29.58
N LEU A 322 16.84 6.03 -29.58
CA LEU A 322 17.60 5.74 -28.37
C LEU A 322 19.05 6.15 -28.58
N ASP A 323 19.57 6.95 -27.66
CA ASP A 323 21.01 7.29 -27.57
C ASP A 323 21.31 7.81 -26.15
N ARG A 324 22.50 8.36 -25.95
CA ARG A 324 22.87 9.03 -24.70
C ARG A 324 21.99 10.26 -24.47
N ALA A 325 21.79 10.62 -23.20
CA ALA A 325 20.90 11.70 -22.81
C ALA A 325 21.19 13.03 -23.56
N GLU A 326 22.47 13.41 -23.67
CA GLU A 326 22.87 14.66 -24.32
C GLU A 326 22.43 14.74 -25.80
N VAL A 327 22.51 13.60 -26.51
CA VAL A 327 22.14 13.54 -27.95
C VAL A 327 20.59 13.60 -28.07
N VAL A 328 19.90 12.94 -27.19
CA VAL A 328 18.40 12.93 -27.18
C VAL A 328 17.87 14.31 -26.80
N GLU A 329 18.43 14.98 -25.81
CA GLU A 329 18.05 16.34 -25.41
C GLU A 329 18.26 17.34 -26.55
N GLN A 330 19.44 17.31 -27.24
CA GLN A 330 19.71 18.16 -28.39
C GLN A 330 18.73 17.92 -29.54
N ALA A 331 18.37 16.64 -29.79
CA ALA A 331 17.40 16.29 -30.81
C ALA A 331 16.00 16.77 -30.46
N MET A 332 15.60 16.70 -29.18
CA MET A 332 14.32 17.21 -28.67
C MET A 332 14.24 18.74 -28.85
N ASP A 333 15.27 19.49 -28.50
CA ASP A 333 15.31 20.94 -28.69
C ASP A 333 15.12 21.30 -30.17
N THR A 334 15.81 20.59 -31.07
CA THR A 334 15.70 20.81 -32.53
C THR A 334 14.31 20.43 -33.09
N LEU A 335 13.58 19.50 -32.46
CA LEU A 335 12.22 19.16 -32.85
C LEU A 335 11.16 20.16 -32.36
N LEU A 336 11.46 20.92 -31.31
CA LEU A 336 10.58 21.93 -30.75
C LEU A 336 10.69 23.31 -31.44
N GLU A 337 11.81 23.56 -32.17
CA GLU A 337 12.01 24.72 -33.05
C GLU A 337 11.30 24.56 -34.40
#